data_f92fc42894661505a6ab0682a86a1590
#
_entry.id   f92fc42894661505a6ab0682a86a1590
#
_cell.length_a   1.000
_cell.length_b   1.000
_cell.length_c   1.000
_cell.angle_alpha   90.00
_cell.angle_beta   90.00
_cell.angle_gamma   90.00
#
_symmetry.space_group_name_H-M   'P 1'
#
loop_
_entity.id
_entity.type
_entity.pdbx_description
1 polymer ?
#
loop_
_entity_poly.entity_id
_entity_poly.type
_entity_poly.pdbx_seq_one_letter_code
_entity_poly.pdbx_strand_id
1 'polypeptide(L)'
;MNKWYLLYVKGGKEDEICEFLKAQGFDAFYPKKKIVYKKQGIRTLVDKPMFPNYIFIESELDHVNFSSEVSMLKCIKDGIVKEVKYDNEGTSALYEQERLFLEKLLGRNKVVEYSVGFIENDRVVITEGPLVGLESNIIHIDRHKRICTLEIEMLGQKREVKVSLEIVSKV
;
A
#
# COMPACT_ATOMS: atom_id res chain seq x y z
N MET A 1 -20.25 7.59 -1.56
CA MET A 1 -18.88 7.83 -1.08
C MET A 1 -18.09 6.53 -1.15
N ASN A 2 -17.05 6.51 -1.91
CA ASN A 2 -16.24 5.30 -2.09
C ASN A 2 -15.46 4.96 -0.83
N LYS A 3 -15.50 3.70 -0.46
CA LYS A 3 -14.78 3.14 0.68
C LYS A 3 -13.73 2.17 0.15
N TRP A 4 -12.64 2.02 0.87
CA TRP A 4 -11.63 1.01 0.56
C TRP A 4 -11.74 -0.14 1.55
N TYR A 5 -11.98 -1.32 1.02
CA TYR A 5 -12.04 -2.58 1.76
C TYR A 5 -10.80 -3.40 1.46
N LEU A 6 -10.43 -4.28 2.39
CA LEU A 6 -9.27 -5.14 2.22
C LEU A 6 -9.66 -6.61 2.25
N LEU A 7 -9.07 -7.36 1.33
CA LEU A 7 -9.13 -8.83 1.33
C LEU A 7 -7.74 -9.38 1.65
N TYR A 8 -7.69 -10.38 2.50
CA TYR A 8 -6.50 -11.19 2.72
C TYR A 8 -6.52 -12.36 1.75
N VAL A 9 -5.43 -12.53 1.02
CA VAL A 9 -5.32 -13.54 -0.04
C VAL A 9 -4.05 -14.36 0.14
N LYS A 10 -4.00 -15.52 -0.51
CA LYS A 10 -2.79 -16.34 -0.52
C LYS A 10 -1.65 -15.61 -1.20
N GLY A 11 -0.45 -15.69 -0.63
CA GLY A 11 0.75 -15.06 -1.15
C GLY A 11 1.10 -15.53 -2.57
N GLY A 12 1.51 -14.58 -3.41
CA GLY A 12 1.84 -14.84 -4.81
C GLY A 12 0.63 -14.88 -5.74
N LYS A 13 -0.58 -14.73 -5.22
CA LYS A 13 -1.82 -14.76 -6.02
C LYS A 13 -2.48 -13.39 -6.17
N GLU A 14 -1.82 -12.32 -5.75
CA GLU A 14 -2.38 -10.97 -5.77
C GLU A 14 -2.81 -10.54 -7.18
N ASP A 15 -1.96 -10.74 -8.19
CA ASP A 15 -2.28 -10.40 -9.58
C ASP A 15 -3.47 -11.21 -10.10
N GLU A 16 -3.43 -12.52 -9.93
CA GLU A 16 -4.48 -13.43 -10.40
C GLU A 16 -5.84 -13.08 -9.81
N ILE A 17 -5.88 -12.88 -8.48
CA ILE A 17 -7.13 -12.59 -7.78
C ILE A 17 -7.61 -11.18 -8.12
N CYS A 18 -6.71 -10.22 -8.23
CA CYS A 18 -7.05 -8.86 -8.62
C CYS A 18 -7.71 -8.82 -10.01
N GLU A 19 -7.15 -9.52 -10.99
CA GLU A 19 -7.72 -9.64 -12.34
C GLU A 19 -9.08 -10.36 -12.33
N PHE A 20 -9.21 -11.40 -11.51
CA PHE A 20 -10.49 -12.08 -11.31
C PHE A 20 -11.56 -11.12 -10.77
N LEU A 21 -11.23 -10.35 -9.73
CA LEU A 21 -12.16 -9.40 -9.13
C LEU A 21 -12.58 -8.30 -10.11
N LYS A 22 -11.65 -7.79 -10.89
CA LYS A 22 -11.96 -6.83 -11.96
C LYS A 22 -12.92 -7.41 -13.00
N ALA A 23 -12.71 -8.65 -13.38
CA ALA A 23 -13.61 -9.36 -14.30
C ALA A 23 -15.02 -9.54 -13.73
N GLN A 24 -15.15 -9.60 -12.39
CA GLN A 24 -16.45 -9.64 -11.71
C GLN A 24 -17.07 -8.26 -11.50
N GLY A 25 -16.44 -7.20 -11.98
CA GLY A 25 -16.96 -5.83 -11.89
C GLY A 25 -16.51 -5.05 -10.64
N PHE A 26 -15.57 -5.56 -9.88
CA PHE A 26 -15.02 -4.84 -8.73
C PHE A 26 -13.86 -3.95 -9.13
N ASP A 27 -13.75 -2.80 -8.49
CA ASP A 27 -12.58 -1.92 -8.62
C ASP A 27 -11.51 -2.37 -7.64
N ALA A 28 -10.78 -3.41 -8.03
CA ALA A 28 -9.75 -4.05 -7.22
C ALA A 28 -8.35 -3.61 -7.62
N PHE A 29 -7.50 -3.43 -6.64
CA PHE A 29 -6.09 -3.12 -6.85
C PHE A 29 -5.27 -3.64 -5.66
N TYR A 30 -3.97 -3.81 -5.84
CA TYR A 30 -3.06 -3.97 -4.72
C TYR A 30 -1.94 -2.94 -4.84
N PRO A 31 -1.74 -2.14 -3.77
CA PRO A 31 -0.73 -1.09 -3.79
C PRO A 31 0.66 -1.67 -4.03
N LYS A 32 1.41 -1.02 -4.89
CA LYS A 32 2.80 -1.37 -5.19
C LYS A 32 3.73 -0.25 -4.77
N LYS A 33 4.99 -0.59 -4.65
CA LYS A 33 6.06 0.38 -4.41
C LYS A 33 7.19 0.13 -5.39
N LYS A 34 7.82 1.20 -5.87
CA LYS A 34 9.02 1.09 -6.67
C LYS A 34 10.22 0.91 -5.76
N ILE A 35 11.01 -0.12 -6.03
CA ILE A 35 12.23 -0.43 -5.28
C ILE A 35 13.40 -0.47 -6.26
N VAL A 36 14.52 0.10 -5.86
CA VAL A 36 15.76 0.02 -6.62
C VAL A 36 16.33 -1.39 -6.46
N TYR A 37 16.42 -2.11 -7.56
CA TYR A 37 17.04 -3.42 -7.61
C TYR A 37 18.38 -3.33 -8.34
N LYS A 38 19.43 -3.83 -7.71
CA LYS A 38 20.77 -3.84 -8.30
C LYS A 38 21.19 -5.27 -8.59
N LYS A 39 21.40 -5.58 -9.86
CA LYS A 39 21.92 -6.88 -10.30
C LYS A 39 23.08 -6.62 -11.27
N GLN A 40 24.23 -7.24 -11.00
CA GLN A 40 25.44 -7.13 -11.83
C GLN A 40 25.85 -5.67 -12.14
N GLY A 41 25.71 -4.78 -11.13
CA GLY A 41 26.04 -3.36 -11.28
C GLY A 41 24.97 -2.51 -11.95
N ILE A 42 23.95 -3.11 -12.53
CA ILE A 42 22.83 -2.40 -13.17
C ILE A 42 21.73 -2.15 -12.15
N ARG A 43 21.29 -0.89 -12.06
CA ARG A 43 20.17 -0.47 -11.20
C ARG A 43 18.90 -0.42 -12.02
N THR A 44 17.86 -1.07 -11.51
CA THR A 44 16.53 -1.10 -12.13
C THR A 44 15.49 -0.81 -11.07
N LEU A 45 14.48 -0.02 -11.43
CA LEU A 45 13.30 0.13 -10.58
C LEU A 45 12.35 -1.01 -10.88
N VAL A 46 11.95 -1.72 -9.82
CA VAL A 46 10.97 -2.81 -9.93
C VAL A 46 9.78 -2.51 -9.02
N ASP A 47 8.60 -2.93 -9.46
CA ASP A 47 7.38 -2.80 -8.67
C ASP A 47 7.23 -4.02 -7.78
N LYS A 48 7.00 -3.80 -6.49
CA LYS A 48 6.73 -4.85 -5.50
C LYS A 48 5.45 -4.55 -4.73
N PRO A 49 4.72 -5.56 -4.27
CA PRO A 49 3.58 -5.32 -3.40
C PRO A 49 4.00 -4.52 -2.16
N MET A 50 3.24 -3.47 -1.86
CA MET A 50 3.45 -2.66 -0.65
C MET A 50 2.95 -3.40 0.59
N PHE A 51 1.83 -4.11 0.44
CA PHE A 51 1.22 -4.94 1.46
C PHE A 51 1.03 -6.36 0.93
N PRO A 52 2.03 -7.22 1.02
CA PRO A 52 1.90 -8.61 0.55
C PRO A 52 0.69 -9.31 1.18
N ASN A 53 -0.02 -10.10 0.38
CA ASN A 53 -1.23 -10.83 0.77
C ASN A 53 -2.51 -9.98 0.89
N TYR A 54 -2.47 -8.70 0.55
CA TYR A 54 -3.66 -7.84 0.63
C TYR A 54 -4.06 -7.31 -0.73
N ILE A 55 -5.37 -7.35 -1.01
CA ILE A 55 -5.99 -6.69 -2.15
C ILE A 55 -6.98 -5.67 -1.60
N PHE A 56 -6.97 -4.48 -2.20
CA PHE A 56 -7.87 -3.40 -1.87
C PHE A 56 -9.00 -3.37 -2.89
N ILE A 57 -10.21 -3.11 -2.42
CA ILE A 57 -11.38 -2.93 -3.27
C ILE A 57 -12.02 -1.59 -2.95
N GLU A 58 -12.16 -0.74 -3.96
CA GLU A 58 -12.92 0.49 -3.86
C GLU A 58 -14.39 0.19 -4.17
N SER A 59 -15.29 0.54 -3.25
CA SER A 59 -16.71 0.22 -3.39
C SER A 59 -17.59 1.21 -2.64
N GLU A 60 -18.78 1.44 -3.17
CA GLU A 60 -19.83 2.23 -2.51
C GLU A 60 -20.72 1.38 -1.60
N LEU A 61 -20.59 0.08 -1.64
CA LEU A 61 -21.38 -0.83 -0.80
C LEU A 61 -21.13 -0.55 0.69
N ASP A 62 -22.16 -0.73 1.48
CA ASP A 62 -21.98 -0.80 2.93
C ASP A 62 -21.30 -2.11 3.32
N HIS A 63 -20.85 -2.20 4.58
CA HIS A 63 -20.08 -3.36 5.03
C HIS A 63 -20.88 -4.68 5.01
N VAL A 64 -22.20 -4.63 5.20
CA VAL A 64 -23.05 -5.84 5.18
C VAL A 64 -23.14 -6.40 3.76
N ASN A 65 -23.44 -5.54 2.79
CA ASN A 65 -23.53 -5.92 1.38
C ASN A 65 -22.17 -6.34 0.84
N PHE A 66 -21.10 -5.61 1.20
CA PHE A 66 -19.76 -6.00 0.81
C PHE A 66 -19.36 -7.37 1.35
N SER A 67 -19.61 -7.63 2.63
CA SER A 67 -19.31 -8.93 3.24
C SER A 67 -20.09 -10.07 2.58
N SER A 68 -21.33 -9.82 2.18
CA SER A 68 -22.13 -10.80 1.44
C SER A 68 -21.50 -11.14 0.08
N GLU A 69 -21.07 -10.13 -0.66
CA GLU A 69 -20.38 -10.32 -1.95
C GLU A 69 -19.08 -11.10 -1.78
N VAL A 70 -18.27 -10.77 -0.76
CA VAL A 70 -17.02 -11.48 -0.48
C VAL A 70 -17.27 -12.95 -0.17
N SER A 71 -18.32 -13.25 0.59
CA SER A 71 -18.69 -14.64 0.91
C SER A 71 -18.99 -15.46 -0.33
N MET A 72 -19.66 -14.86 -1.31
CA MET A 72 -19.91 -15.49 -2.61
C MET A 72 -18.61 -15.70 -3.40
N LEU A 73 -17.76 -14.67 -3.46
CA LEU A 73 -16.49 -14.73 -4.19
C LEU A 73 -15.55 -15.80 -3.63
N LYS A 74 -15.51 -15.97 -2.33
CA LYS A 74 -14.72 -17.03 -1.66
C LYS A 74 -15.12 -18.43 -2.10
N CYS A 75 -16.38 -18.63 -2.43
CA CYS A 75 -16.89 -19.93 -2.89
C CYS A 75 -16.47 -20.26 -4.31
N ILE A 76 -16.25 -19.25 -5.15
CA ILE A 76 -15.99 -19.42 -6.58
C ILE A 76 -14.53 -19.21 -6.98
N LYS A 77 -13.72 -18.59 -6.10
CA LYS A 77 -12.30 -18.34 -6.38
C LYS A 77 -11.41 -18.82 -5.24
N ASP A 78 -10.52 -19.76 -5.56
CA ASP A 78 -9.48 -20.17 -4.62
C ASP A 78 -8.44 -19.07 -4.42
N GLY A 79 -7.97 -18.94 -3.19
CA GLY A 79 -6.95 -17.97 -2.82
C GLY A 79 -7.45 -16.77 -2.05
N ILE A 80 -8.74 -16.43 -2.12
CA ILE A 80 -9.36 -15.43 -1.25
C ILE A 80 -9.58 -16.08 0.11
N VAL A 81 -8.87 -15.58 1.13
CA VAL A 81 -8.92 -16.17 2.48
C VAL A 81 -10.03 -15.55 3.31
N LYS A 82 -10.02 -14.23 3.45
CA LYS A 82 -11.01 -13.51 4.25
C LYS A 82 -11.06 -12.03 3.93
N GLU A 83 -12.19 -11.41 4.27
CA GLU A 83 -12.30 -9.97 4.41
C GLU A 83 -11.57 -9.52 5.68
N VAL A 84 -10.80 -8.45 5.61
CA VAL A 84 -10.11 -7.90 6.78
C VAL A 84 -11.04 -6.92 7.48
N LYS A 85 -11.23 -7.11 8.79
CA LYS A 85 -12.10 -6.27 9.61
C LYS A 85 -11.33 -5.66 10.77
N TYR A 86 -11.76 -4.46 11.18
CA TYR A 86 -11.37 -3.96 12.49
C TYR A 86 -12.01 -4.88 13.54
N ASP A 87 -11.26 -5.32 14.49
CA ASP A 87 -11.71 -6.12 15.63
C ASP A 87 -13.09 -6.81 15.51
N ASN A 88 -13.80 -6.94 16.64
CA ASN A 88 -15.09 -7.66 16.73
C ASN A 88 -16.32 -6.81 16.33
N GLU A 89 -16.14 -5.55 15.93
CA GLU A 89 -17.27 -4.66 15.62
C GLU A 89 -17.77 -4.78 14.17
N GLY A 90 -17.06 -5.54 13.34
CA GLY A 90 -17.50 -5.83 11.97
C GLY A 90 -17.27 -4.73 10.95
N THR A 91 -16.66 -3.62 11.31
CA THR A 91 -16.29 -2.56 10.38
C THR A 91 -15.10 -3.00 9.54
N SER A 92 -15.23 -2.96 8.22
CA SER A 92 -14.23 -3.50 7.32
C SER A 92 -13.59 -2.46 6.38
N ALA A 93 -14.21 -1.30 6.22
CA ALA A 93 -13.65 -0.23 5.40
C ALA A 93 -12.56 0.54 6.15
N LEU A 94 -11.52 1.00 5.43
CA LEU A 94 -10.54 1.91 5.99
C LEU A 94 -11.22 3.19 6.51
N TYR A 95 -10.70 3.74 7.59
CA TYR A 95 -11.10 5.07 8.04
C TYR A 95 -10.78 6.09 6.94
N GLU A 96 -11.59 7.13 6.84
CA GLU A 96 -11.43 8.14 5.80
C GLU A 96 -10.02 8.75 5.78
N GLN A 97 -9.49 9.08 6.93
CA GLN A 97 -8.13 9.64 7.05
C GLN A 97 -7.04 8.67 6.60
N GLU A 98 -7.21 7.38 6.85
CA GLU A 98 -6.30 6.33 6.36
C GLU A 98 -6.36 6.22 4.84
N ARG A 99 -7.55 6.22 4.28
CA ARG A 99 -7.77 6.18 2.84
C ARG A 99 -7.17 7.39 2.14
N LEU A 100 -7.43 8.60 2.65
CA LEU A 100 -6.89 9.84 2.07
C LEU A 100 -5.37 9.88 2.13
N PHE A 101 -4.77 9.41 3.21
CA PHE A 101 -3.32 9.31 3.33
C PHE A 101 -2.74 8.36 2.27
N LEU A 102 -3.33 7.16 2.12
CA LEU A 102 -2.88 6.18 1.15
C LEU A 102 -3.13 6.65 -0.29
N GLU A 103 -4.23 7.31 -0.58
CA GLU A 103 -4.49 7.89 -1.91
C GLU A 103 -3.40 8.88 -2.31
N LYS A 104 -3.03 9.76 -1.40
CA LYS A 104 -1.95 10.73 -1.64
C LYS A 104 -0.61 10.05 -1.86
N LEU A 105 -0.29 9.04 -1.04
CA LEU A 105 0.97 8.31 -1.14
C LEU A 105 1.08 7.50 -2.42
N LEU A 106 -0.01 6.85 -2.84
CA LEU A 106 -0.03 5.94 -3.98
C LEU A 106 -0.19 6.66 -5.33
N GLY A 107 -0.86 7.80 -5.35
CA GLY A 107 -1.22 8.46 -6.60
C GLY A 107 -2.19 7.66 -7.47
N ARG A 108 -2.34 8.08 -8.72
CA ARG A 108 -3.34 7.49 -9.64
C ARG A 108 -3.04 6.04 -10.03
N ASN A 109 -1.77 5.70 -10.14
CA ASN A 109 -1.34 4.37 -10.60
C ASN A 109 -1.29 3.34 -9.48
N LYS A 110 -1.65 3.73 -8.26
CA LYS A 110 -1.58 2.87 -7.07
C LYS A 110 -0.18 2.30 -6.81
N VAL A 111 0.83 3.11 -7.11
CA VAL A 111 2.25 2.78 -6.92
C VAL A 111 2.94 3.91 -6.18
N VAL A 112 3.64 3.58 -5.11
CA VAL A 112 4.49 4.56 -4.41
C VAL A 112 5.75 4.77 -5.25
N GLU A 113 5.84 5.94 -5.85
CA GLU A 113 6.97 6.33 -6.67
C GLU A 113 8.22 6.63 -5.81
N TYR A 114 9.32 6.73 -6.48
CA TYR A 114 10.62 7.06 -5.92
C TYR A 114 10.64 8.49 -5.38
N SER A 115 11.25 8.68 -4.22
CA SER A 115 11.43 10.00 -3.61
C SER A 115 12.92 10.36 -3.48
N VAL A 116 13.18 11.64 -3.46
CA VAL A 116 14.53 12.21 -3.31
C VAL A 116 14.51 13.25 -2.20
N GLY A 117 15.55 13.26 -1.39
CA GLY A 117 15.69 14.23 -0.33
C GLY A 117 17.15 14.40 0.10
N PHE A 118 17.35 15.19 1.13
CA PHE A 118 18.66 15.39 1.77
C PHE A 118 18.49 15.43 3.29
N ILE A 119 19.61 15.30 3.99
CA ILE A 119 19.66 15.42 5.44
C ILE A 119 20.51 16.63 5.81
N GLU A 120 19.94 17.52 6.58
CA GLU A 120 20.60 18.70 7.11
C GLU A 120 20.32 18.83 8.61
N ASN A 121 21.37 18.96 9.41
CA ASN A 121 21.26 19.03 10.88
C ASN A 121 20.41 17.91 11.46
N ASP A 122 20.65 16.68 11.03
CA ASP A 122 19.91 15.46 11.42
C ASP A 122 18.41 15.46 11.09
N ARG A 123 17.97 16.38 10.24
CA ARG A 123 16.61 16.43 9.73
C ARG A 123 16.57 16.04 8.26
N VAL A 124 15.63 15.18 7.92
CA VAL A 124 15.38 14.85 6.52
C VAL A 124 14.45 15.88 5.89
N VAL A 125 14.78 16.29 4.67
CA VAL A 125 13.96 17.16 3.84
C VAL A 125 13.74 16.45 2.51
N ILE A 126 12.50 16.20 2.16
CA ILE A 126 12.12 15.54 0.90
C ILE A 126 11.85 16.62 -0.13
N THR A 127 12.58 16.56 -1.25
CA THR A 127 12.48 17.55 -2.33
C THR A 127 11.59 17.11 -3.48
N GLU A 128 11.53 15.79 -3.73
CA GLU A 128 10.76 15.23 -4.84
C GLU A 128 10.13 13.91 -4.43
N GLY A 129 9.00 13.59 -5.05
CA GLY A 129 8.31 12.32 -4.91
C GLY A 129 7.17 12.33 -3.89
N PRO A 130 6.54 11.17 -3.67
CA PRO A 130 5.33 11.06 -2.84
C PRO A 130 5.57 11.32 -1.35
N LEU A 131 6.83 11.30 -0.89
CA LEU A 131 7.15 11.52 0.52
C LEU A 131 7.25 13.00 0.90
N VAL A 132 7.11 13.92 -0.05
CA VAL A 132 7.09 15.37 0.25
C VAL A 132 5.99 15.67 1.25
N GLY A 133 6.36 16.28 2.37
CA GLY A 133 5.42 16.60 3.46
C GLY A 133 5.14 15.44 4.41
N LEU A 134 5.74 14.26 4.18
CA LEU A 134 5.57 13.09 5.03
C LEU A 134 6.81 12.75 5.86
N GLU A 135 7.71 13.72 6.04
CA GLU A 135 8.97 13.51 6.77
C GLU A 135 8.73 13.00 8.20
N SER A 136 7.65 13.46 8.85
CA SER A 136 7.30 13.02 10.21
C SER A 136 6.88 11.54 10.29
N ASN A 137 6.52 10.94 9.17
CA ASN A 137 6.16 9.51 9.11
C ASN A 137 7.39 8.61 8.91
N ILE A 138 8.55 9.20 8.59
CA ILE A 138 9.78 8.44 8.37
C ILE A 138 10.41 8.14 9.72
N ILE A 139 10.55 6.85 10.04
CA ILE A 139 11.12 6.39 11.31
C ILE A 139 12.55 5.86 11.17
N HIS A 140 12.95 5.48 9.95
CA HIS A 140 14.28 4.99 9.68
C HIS A 140 14.67 5.23 8.22
N ILE A 141 15.94 5.55 7.97
CA ILE A 141 16.48 5.73 6.61
C ILE A 141 17.71 4.85 6.43
N ASP A 142 17.69 4.00 5.43
CA ASP A 142 18.86 3.24 4.98
C ASP A 142 19.38 3.85 3.68
N ARG A 143 20.37 4.71 3.80
CA ARG A 143 20.94 5.44 2.66
C ARG A 143 21.63 4.51 1.67
N HIS A 144 22.23 3.45 2.17
CA HIS A 144 22.95 2.49 1.32
C HIS A 144 22.00 1.72 0.40
N LYS A 145 20.89 1.27 0.96
CA LYS A 145 19.85 0.55 0.20
C LYS A 145 18.87 1.48 -0.52
N ARG A 146 18.94 2.78 -0.30
CA ARG A 146 18.01 3.78 -0.83
C ARG A 146 16.56 3.50 -0.48
N ILE A 147 16.33 3.15 0.77
CA ILE A 147 14.99 2.93 1.32
C ILE A 147 14.82 3.68 2.62
N CYS A 148 13.58 3.98 2.93
CA CYS A 148 13.19 4.41 4.27
C CYS A 148 12.02 3.56 4.77
N THR A 149 11.83 3.56 6.08
CA THR A 149 10.69 2.93 6.72
C THR A 149 9.70 4.02 7.11
N LEU A 150 8.47 3.91 6.60
CA LEU A 150 7.36 4.77 6.96
C LEU A 150 6.51 4.09 8.00
N GLU A 151 6.07 4.84 9.00
CA GLU A 151 5.00 4.44 9.89
C GLU A 151 3.68 5.00 9.35
N ILE A 152 2.75 4.12 9.06
CA ILE A 152 1.42 4.46 8.56
C ILE A 152 0.35 3.83 9.44
N GLU A 153 -0.86 4.39 9.38
CA GLU A 153 -2.01 3.78 10.03
C GLU A 153 -2.88 3.07 8.99
N MET A 154 -3.26 1.84 9.29
CA MET A 154 -4.16 1.05 8.47
C MET A 154 -4.99 0.14 9.36
N LEU A 155 -6.32 0.21 9.23
CA LEU A 155 -7.27 -0.51 10.07
C LEU A 155 -7.05 -0.25 11.57
N GLY A 156 -6.81 1.01 11.92
CA GLY A 156 -6.62 1.45 13.31
C GLY A 156 -5.31 1.00 13.94
N GLN A 157 -4.39 0.39 13.18
CA GLN A 157 -3.11 -0.08 13.66
C GLN A 157 -1.96 0.61 12.94
N LYS A 158 -0.89 0.85 13.67
CA LYS A 158 0.36 1.33 13.08
C LYS A 158 1.07 0.20 12.36
N ARG A 159 1.49 0.47 11.13
CA ARG A 159 2.24 -0.47 10.29
C ARG A 159 3.47 0.20 9.73
N GLU A 160 4.53 -0.57 9.59
CA GLU A 160 5.77 -0.12 8.99
C GLU A 160 5.85 -0.63 7.56
N VAL A 161 6.14 0.28 6.62
CA VAL A 161 6.36 -0.08 5.22
C VAL A 161 7.66 0.53 4.73
N LYS A 162 8.39 -0.22 3.92
CA LYS A 162 9.63 0.25 3.31
C LYS A 162 9.35 0.77 1.91
N VAL A 163 9.80 1.99 1.64
CA VAL A 163 9.64 2.63 0.32
C VAL A 163 10.97 3.25 -0.11
N SER A 164 11.10 3.55 -1.40
CA SER A 164 12.33 4.11 -1.96
C SER A 164 12.52 5.56 -1.57
N LEU A 165 13.71 5.87 -1.09
CA LEU A 165 14.16 7.23 -0.79
C LEU A 165 15.66 7.34 -1.06
N GLU A 166 16.04 8.24 -1.94
CA GLU A 166 17.44 8.59 -2.17
C GLU A 166 17.80 9.85 -1.39
N ILE A 167 18.84 9.76 -0.58
CA ILE A 167 19.45 10.91 0.10
C ILE A 167 20.67 11.35 -0.70
N VAL A 168 20.57 12.50 -1.33
CA VAL A 168 21.61 13.03 -2.23
C VAL A 168 22.74 13.73 -1.49
N SER A 169 22.49 14.22 -0.26
CA SER A 169 23.53 14.84 0.57
C SER A 169 23.16 14.77 2.06
N LYS A 170 24.18 14.78 2.89
CA LYS A 170 24.05 14.87 4.35
C LYS A 170 25.07 15.87 4.88
N VAL A 171 24.58 16.89 5.53
CA VAL A 171 25.41 17.95 6.15
C VAL A 171 25.17 18.01 7.64
#